data_1e093d919dde2f6a36887ee15f4e04db
#
_entry.id   1e093d919dde2f6a36887ee15f4e04db
#
_cell.length_a   1.000
_cell.length_b   1.000
_cell.length_c   1.000
_cell.angle_alpha   90.00
_cell.angle_beta   90.00
_cell.angle_gamma   90.00
#
_symmetry.space_group_name_H-M   'P 1'
#
loop_
_entity.id
_entity.type
_entity.pdbx_description
1 polymer ?
#
loop_
_entity_poly.entity_id
_entity_poly.type
_entity_poly.pdbx_seq_one_letter_code
_entity_poly.pdbx_strand_id
1 'polypeptide(L)'
;MTASESASNFNLLVRRILHTKAAISGFFILGILTAMTVYALIAVPLDSFSQWNDPGFWIDYPKSAAPSWVNSLQPGSNLPNHVILGLTDAKTQNSSLGGIPTNSFLFNLDFDYNTYPTDFIVDYCLRYGEIPPVIQVDVTRPDGKSFMIYNSPLPSGAQSEDRSSLTEYCSRIFSTDDSIRDNLQLYTNLFDYSPDLSLPQKTIFSQLDEEVVLTGKYQFNITYYLFDTADRVENTKVILGGKVYGLMGTDDLRRDLSIGIFWGAPVALFVGLTAAISSVTIGMLYGLLAGYKGGRFDEALMRVNDLVISLPTFVFLVILSITIGSSIYLITLFLVIFGWSGIARVARSLALQIKNLQYVEASKLMGERDIKIILRHILPQLLPLTFASIALAVPAAILAEATLSFIGLGDPSIPTWGSILRDANTASAAARGLWWWILPPGIMIASAGVSFALIGSAIESVTNPRGGGNQSKVRFT
;
A
#
# COMPACT_ATOMS: atom_id res chain seq x y z
N MET A 1 -40.61 12.67 27.84
CA MET A 1 -39.22 12.30 28.14
C MET A 1 -38.39 13.57 28.17
N THR A 2 -37.78 13.85 29.28
CA THR A 2 -36.89 15.04 29.43
C THR A 2 -35.56 14.74 28.74
N ALA A 3 -34.84 15.77 28.28
CA ALA A 3 -33.55 15.62 27.64
C ALA A 3 -32.53 14.83 28.50
N SER A 4 -32.68 14.84 29.83
CA SER A 4 -31.86 14.10 30.77
C SER A 4 -32.15 12.59 30.77
N GLU A 5 -33.37 12.16 30.54
CA GLU A 5 -33.74 10.73 30.46
C GLU A 5 -33.24 10.08 29.14
N SER A 6 -33.24 10.86 28.04
CA SER A 6 -32.70 10.37 26.75
C SER A 6 -31.18 10.21 26.80
N ALA A 7 -30.46 11.13 27.44
CA ALA A 7 -29.02 11.05 27.65
C ALA A 7 -28.63 9.88 28.58
N SER A 8 -29.43 9.61 29.62
CA SER A 8 -29.22 8.47 30.53
C SER A 8 -29.39 7.14 29.81
N ASN A 9 -30.42 7.02 28.97
CA ASN A 9 -30.68 5.80 28.18
C ASN A 9 -29.61 5.57 27.11
N PHE A 10 -29.10 6.62 26.48
CA PHE A 10 -28.00 6.52 25.52
C PHE A 10 -26.69 6.04 26.20
N ASN A 11 -26.33 6.59 27.34
CA ASN A 11 -25.17 6.17 28.12
C ASN A 11 -25.27 4.68 28.56
N LEU A 12 -26.45 4.24 28.94
CA LEU A 12 -26.70 2.84 29.27
C LEU A 12 -26.55 1.91 28.06
N LEU A 13 -27.03 2.32 26.89
CA LEU A 13 -26.85 1.57 25.64
C LEU A 13 -25.38 1.48 25.26
N VAL A 14 -24.64 2.58 25.26
CA VAL A 14 -23.20 2.62 24.97
C VAL A 14 -22.43 1.69 25.92
N ARG A 15 -22.73 1.76 27.22
CA ARG A 15 -22.11 0.90 28.23
C ARG A 15 -22.40 -0.59 27.99
N ARG A 16 -23.63 -0.94 27.61
CA ARG A 16 -23.98 -2.35 27.26
C ARG A 16 -23.25 -2.82 26.01
N ILE A 17 -23.14 -1.99 24.96
CA ILE A 17 -22.39 -2.33 23.74
C ILE A 17 -20.93 -2.59 24.08
N LEU A 18 -20.29 -1.69 24.84
CA LEU A 18 -18.88 -1.79 25.23
C LEU A 18 -18.56 -3.03 26.10
N HIS A 19 -19.55 -3.64 26.73
CA HIS A 19 -19.36 -4.88 27.50
C HIS A 19 -19.56 -6.17 26.69
N THR A 20 -19.96 -6.09 25.42
CA THR A 20 -20.04 -7.27 24.56
C THR A 20 -18.66 -7.67 24.06
N LYS A 21 -18.35 -8.98 24.07
CA LYS A 21 -17.08 -9.50 23.57
C LYS A 21 -16.84 -9.11 22.10
N ALA A 22 -17.89 -9.10 21.29
CA ALA A 22 -17.83 -8.69 19.89
C ALA A 22 -17.40 -7.22 19.74
N ALA A 23 -18.02 -6.29 20.50
CA ALA A 23 -17.62 -4.88 20.46
C ALA A 23 -16.18 -4.68 20.94
N ILE A 24 -15.76 -5.32 22.04
CA ILE A 24 -14.40 -5.21 22.54
C ILE A 24 -13.39 -5.63 21.46
N SER A 25 -13.60 -6.78 20.83
CA SER A 25 -12.72 -7.26 19.75
C SER A 25 -12.76 -6.34 18.52
N GLY A 26 -13.95 -5.87 18.12
CA GLY A 26 -14.11 -4.93 17.02
C GLY A 26 -13.41 -3.60 17.26
N PHE A 27 -13.60 -2.99 18.44
CA PHE A 27 -12.92 -1.74 18.82
C PHE A 27 -11.41 -1.91 18.98
N PHE A 28 -10.94 -3.06 19.44
CA PHE A 28 -9.51 -3.36 19.52
C PHE A 28 -8.86 -3.35 18.12
N ILE A 29 -9.46 -4.06 17.16
CA ILE A 29 -8.97 -4.08 15.77
C ILE A 29 -9.05 -2.68 15.15
N LEU A 30 -10.17 -1.97 15.35
CA LEU A 30 -10.34 -0.60 14.86
C LEU A 30 -9.30 0.35 15.50
N GLY A 31 -8.97 0.15 16.77
CA GLY A 31 -7.91 0.88 17.46
C GLY A 31 -6.55 0.70 16.81
N ILE A 32 -6.21 -0.53 16.41
CA ILE A 32 -4.98 -0.81 15.66
C ILE A 32 -4.99 -0.09 14.30
N LEU A 33 -6.08 -0.18 13.53
CA LEU A 33 -6.21 0.49 12.24
C LEU A 33 -6.14 2.02 12.38
N THR A 34 -6.75 2.56 13.41
CA THR A 34 -6.68 4.00 13.71
C THR A 34 -5.26 4.41 14.12
N ALA A 35 -4.57 3.60 14.92
CA ALA A 35 -3.18 3.84 15.28
C ALA A 35 -2.26 3.78 14.05
N MET A 36 -2.48 2.83 13.13
CA MET A 36 -1.78 2.78 11.85
C MET A 36 -2.04 4.02 11.01
N THR A 37 -3.29 4.49 10.97
CA THR A 37 -3.65 5.73 10.27
C THR A 37 -2.92 6.94 10.83
N VAL A 38 -2.91 7.09 12.16
CA VAL A 38 -2.20 8.19 12.84
C VAL A 38 -0.69 8.08 12.60
N TYR A 39 -0.13 6.88 12.67
CA TYR A 39 1.28 6.64 12.37
C TYR A 39 1.61 7.00 10.92
N ALA A 40 0.80 6.60 9.94
CA ALA A 40 0.99 6.94 8.54
C ALA A 40 1.02 8.46 8.32
N LEU A 41 0.09 9.19 8.93
CA LEU A 41 -0.02 10.64 8.77
C LEU A 41 1.11 11.44 9.45
N ILE A 42 1.70 10.92 10.53
CA ILE A 42 2.71 11.63 11.34
C ILE A 42 4.13 11.18 11.01
N ALA A 43 4.35 9.87 10.86
CA ALA A 43 5.68 9.27 10.82
C ALA A 43 6.15 8.86 9.43
N VAL A 44 5.22 8.58 8.50
CA VAL A 44 5.60 8.20 7.14
C VAL A 44 5.75 9.46 6.29
N PRO A 45 6.92 9.68 5.64
CA PRO A 45 7.16 10.87 4.84
C PRO A 45 6.13 11.02 3.72
N LEU A 46 5.59 12.23 3.56
CA LEU A 46 4.66 12.55 2.46
C LEU A 46 5.29 12.38 1.09
N ASP A 47 6.60 12.57 0.99
CA ASP A 47 7.35 12.37 -0.26
C ASP A 47 7.28 10.93 -0.73
N SER A 48 7.45 9.96 0.19
CA SER A 48 7.32 8.54 -0.13
C SER A 48 5.93 8.15 -0.61
N PHE A 49 4.89 8.84 -0.12
CA PHE A 49 3.52 8.65 -0.57
C PHE A 49 3.28 9.29 -1.94
N SER A 50 3.71 10.54 -2.15
CA SER A 50 3.51 11.27 -3.40
C SER A 50 4.32 10.68 -4.56
N GLN A 51 5.48 10.06 -4.25
CA GLN A 51 6.38 9.42 -5.22
C GLN A 51 6.19 7.90 -5.28
N TRP A 52 5.07 7.37 -4.76
CA TRP A 52 4.78 5.92 -4.77
C TRP A 52 4.91 5.30 -6.15
N ASN A 53 4.49 6.01 -7.20
CA ASN A 53 4.52 5.55 -8.59
C ASN A 53 5.74 6.07 -9.38
N ASP A 54 6.68 6.76 -8.74
CA ASP A 54 7.92 7.19 -9.37
C ASP A 54 9.00 6.10 -9.24
N PRO A 55 9.35 5.37 -10.31
CA PRO A 55 10.38 4.35 -10.26
C PRO A 55 11.76 4.90 -9.87
N GLY A 56 12.02 6.18 -10.16
CA GLY A 56 13.29 6.83 -9.84
C GLY A 56 13.52 6.94 -8.34
N PHE A 57 12.46 7.19 -7.57
CA PHE A 57 12.52 7.27 -6.12
C PHE A 57 12.89 5.93 -5.45
N TRP A 58 12.41 4.81 -6.02
CA TRP A 58 12.57 3.48 -5.44
C TRP A 58 13.77 2.68 -5.96
N ILE A 59 14.54 3.26 -6.88
CA ILE A 59 15.58 2.52 -7.60
C ILE A 59 16.70 1.99 -6.70
N ASP A 60 16.96 2.67 -5.60
CA ASP A 60 17.98 2.29 -4.62
C ASP A 60 17.53 1.16 -3.68
N TYR A 61 16.26 0.77 -3.72
CA TYR A 61 15.69 -0.31 -2.91
C TYR A 61 15.86 -1.68 -3.59
N PRO A 62 15.85 -2.80 -2.84
CA PRO A 62 15.96 -4.12 -3.42
C PRO A 62 14.67 -4.53 -4.13
N LYS A 63 14.79 -5.35 -5.18
CA LYS A 63 13.65 -5.86 -5.93
C LYS A 63 13.11 -7.14 -5.28
N SER A 64 11.79 -7.20 -5.03
CA SER A 64 11.09 -8.41 -4.54
C SER A 64 11.71 -9.02 -3.29
N ALA A 65 12.21 -8.19 -2.38
CA ALA A 65 12.83 -8.65 -1.15
C ALA A 65 11.77 -9.00 -0.09
N ALA A 66 12.00 -10.10 0.63
CA ALA A 66 11.16 -10.51 1.75
C ALA A 66 11.36 -9.58 2.97
N PRO A 67 10.45 -9.60 3.95
CA PRO A 67 10.67 -8.87 5.21
C PRO A 67 11.94 -9.31 5.94
N SER A 68 12.68 -8.38 6.55
CA SER A 68 13.95 -8.68 7.23
C SER A 68 13.84 -9.69 8.35
N TRP A 69 12.71 -9.74 9.05
CA TRP A 69 12.46 -10.68 10.15
C TRP A 69 12.34 -12.15 9.70
N VAL A 70 12.23 -12.41 8.39
CA VAL A 70 12.23 -13.78 7.84
C VAL A 70 13.51 -14.53 8.18
N ASN A 71 14.66 -13.85 8.15
CA ASN A 71 15.94 -14.42 8.58
C ASN A 71 15.94 -14.89 10.04
N SER A 72 15.14 -14.22 10.91
CA SER A 72 15.03 -14.60 12.32
C SER A 72 14.10 -15.79 12.57
N LEU A 73 13.16 -16.05 11.66
CA LEU A 73 12.16 -17.14 11.81
C LEU A 73 12.61 -18.46 11.18
N GLN A 74 13.56 -18.44 10.24
CA GLN A 74 14.05 -19.64 9.56
C GLN A 74 15.49 -19.92 9.98
N PRO A 75 15.72 -20.74 11.02
CA PRO A 75 17.06 -21.13 11.43
C PRO A 75 17.80 -21.79 10.25
N GLY A 76 18.95 -21.22 9.87
CA GLY A 76 19.76 -21.69 8.75
C GLY A 76 19.52 -20.96 7.43
N SER A 77 18.51 -20.11 7.29
CA SER A 77 18.40 -19.19 6.16
C SER A 77 19.14 -17.90 6.50
N ASN A 78 20.28 -17.67 5.84
CA ASN A 78 20.99 -16.39 5.91
C ASN A 78 20.86 -15.70 4.56
N LEU A 79 19.68 -15.04 4.36
CA LEU A 79 19.39 -14.32 3.13
C LEU A 79 20.13 -12.97 3.11
N PRO A 80 20.66 -12.52 1.95
CA PRO A 80 21.39 -11.27 1.86
C PRO A 80 20.54 -10.07 2.30
N ASN A 81 21.12 -9.25 3.17
CA ASN A 81 20.58 -7.95 3.50
C ASN A 81 20.83 -6.96 2.36
N HIS A 82 19.96 -5.99 2.22
CA HIS A 82 20.19 -4.86 1.34
C HIS A 82 21.27 -3.94 1.95
N VAL A 83 22.26 -3.57 1.13
CA VAL A 83 23.41 -2.76 1.56
C VAL A 83 23.63 -1.63 0.58
N ILE A 84 23.80 -0.42 1.09
CA ILE A 84 24.21 0.76 0.32
C ILE A 84 25.54 1.24 0.90
N LEU A 85 26.58 1.24 0.06
CA LEU A 85 27.92 1.73 0.40
C LEU A 85 28.14 3.06 -0.31
N GLY A 86 28.18 4.14 0.43
CA GLY A 86 28.40 5.50 -0.08
C GLY A 86 29.85 5.95 0.01
N LEU A 87 30.13 7.19 -0.38
CA LEU A 87 31.47 7.78 -0.34
C LEU A 87 32.14 7.69 1.05
N THR A 88 31.37 7.75 2.12
CA THR A 88 31.86 7.64 3.50
C THR A 88 32.42 6.27 3.82
N ASP A 89 31.96 5.24 3.14
CA ASP A 89 32.35 3.84 3.34
C ASP A 89 33.52 3.45 2.42
N ALA A 90 33.85 4.31 1.44
CA ALA A 90 34.92 4.06 0.49
C ALA A 90 36.31 4.47 1.04
N LYS A 91 37.30 3.66 0.74
CA LYS A 91 38.70 4.08 0.84
C LYS A 91 39.08 4.76 -0.47
N THR A 92 39.31 6.07 -0.43
CA THR A 92 39.70 6.84 -1.60
C THR A 92 41.21 6.75 -1.80
N GLN A 93 41.61 6.46 -3.02
CA GLN A 93 43.02 6.43 -3.45
C GLN A 93 43.18 7.28 -4.71
N ASN A 94 43.98 8.33 -4.60
CA ASN A 94 44.32 9.17 -5.74
C ASN A 94 45.69 8.73 -6.27
N SER A 95 45.79 8.44 -7.53
CA SER A 95 47.00 8.01 -8.20
C SER A 95 47.10 8.63 -9.58
N SER A 96 48.17 8.35 -10.31
CA SER A 96 48.33 8.74 -11.70
C SER A 96 48.86 7.56 -12.50
N LEU A 97 48.14 7.18 -13.53
CA LEU A 97 48.53 6.13 -14.46
C LEU A 97 48.94 6.71 -15.79
N GLY A 98 50.27 6.59 -16.15
CA GLY A 98 50.77 7.16 -17.42
C GLY A 98 50.60 8.67 -17.54
N GLY A 99 50.54 9.42 -16.42
CA GLY A 99 50.32 10.87 -16.40
C GLY A 99 48.85 11.28 -16.37
N ILE A 100 47.90 10.34 -16.43
CA ILE A 100 46.47 10.60 -16.29
C ILE A 100 46.07 10.49 -14.81
N PRO A 101 45.52 11.55 -14.21
CA PRO A 101 45.00 11.49 -12.85
C PRO A 101 43.89 10.43 -12.73
N THR A 102 43.95 9.61 -11.66
CA THR A 102 42.96 8.59 -11.39
C THR A 102 42.45 8.73 -9.98
N ASN A 103 41.12 8.68 -9.79
CA ASN A 103 40.47 8.62 -8.50
C ASN A 103 39.82 7.23 -8.36
N SER A 104 40.30 6.45 -7.40
CA SER A 104 39.76 5.11 -7.15
C SER A 104 39.05 5.08 -5.80
N PHE A 105 37.87 4.51 -5.79
CA PHE A 105 37.03 4.32 -4.61
C PHE A 105 36.86 2.82 -4.35
N LEU A 106 37.41 2.35 -3.22
CA LEU A 106 37.39 0.95 -2.82
C LEU A 106 36.31 0.73 -1.76
N PHE A 107 35.30 -0.04 -2.13
CA PHE A 107 34.21 -0.45 -1.25
C PHE A 107 34.43 -1.88 -0.80
N ASN A 108 34.50 -2.13 0.50
CA ASN A 108 34.64 -3.46 1.05
C ASN A 108 33.26 -3.98 1.47
N LEU A 109 32.94 -5.19 1.06
CA LEU A 109 31.69 -5.87 1.36
C LEU A 109 31.98 -7.21 1.99
N ASP A 110 31.55 -7.44 3.22
CA ASP A 110 31.54 -8.75 3.85
C ASP A 110 30.28 -9.49 3.44
N PHE A 111 30.42 -10.53 2.62
CA PHE A 111 29.31 -11.33 2.09
C PHE A 111 29.33 -12.74 2.69
N ASP A 112 28.55 -12.91 3.77
CA ASP A 112 28.42 -14.19 4.48
C ASP A 112 26.97 -14.65 4.47
N TYR A 113 26.46 -14.95 3.26
CA TYR A 113 25.08 -15.33 3.02
C TYR A 113 25.00 -16.64 2.26
N ASN A 114 23.85 -17.35 2.40
CA ASN A 114 23.64 -18.66 1.78
C ASN A 114 23.05 -18.57 0.37
N THR A 115 22.70 -17.38 -0.09
CA THR A 115 22.08 -17.15 -1.40
C THR A 115 22.65 -15.91 -2.06
N TYR A 116 22.50 -15.82 -3.39
CA TYR A 116 22.97 -14.69 -4.18
C TYR A 116 22.17 -13.41 -3.89
N PRO A 117 22.77 -12.22 -4.05
CA PRO A 117 22.06 -10.95 -4.05
C PRO A 117 21.06 -10.91 -5.23
N THR A 118 20.04 -10.05 -5.14
CA THR A 118 19.06 -9.89 -6.23
C THR A 118 19.68 -9.21 -7.44
N ASP A 119 20.51 -8.21 -7.21
CA ASP A 119 21.22 -7.41 -8.20
C ASP A 119 22.30 -6.57 -7.50
N PHE A 120 23.04 -5.80 -8.29
CA PHE A 120 23.87 -4.69 -7.80
C PHE A 120 23.72 -3.50 -8.73
N ILE A 121 23.92 -2.31 -8.17
CA ILE A 121 23.88 -1.04 -8.91
C ILE A 121 25.09 -0.23 -8.49
N VAL A 122 25.79 0.36 -9.46
CA VAL A 122 26.79 1.38 -9.23
C VAL A 122 26.20 2.72 -9.68
N ASP A 123 25.97 3.61 -8.74
CA ASP A 123 25.46 4.95 -8.99
C ASP A 123 26.63 5.93 -8.91
N TYR A 124 26.74 6.83 -9.86
CA TYR A 124 27.82 7.80 -9.90
C TYR A 124 27.38 9.13 -10.49
N CYS A 125 28.05 10.20 -10.03
CA CYS A 125 27.84 11.55 -10.49
C CYS A 125 29.17 12.27 -10.59
N LEU A 126 29.49 12.82 -11.78
CA LEU A 126 30.72 13.53 -12.08
C LEU A 126 30.43 14.91 -12.67
N ARG A 127 31.37 15.84 -12.44
CA ARG A 127 31.47 17.07 -13.22
C ARG A 127 32.75 17.04 -14.03
N TYR A 128 32.65 17.23 -15.33
CA TYR A 128 33.80 17.17 -16.23
C TYR A 128 33.66 18.16 -17.39
N GLY A 129 34.83 18.42 -18.01
CA GLY A 129 34.96 19.34 -19.13
C GLY A 129 34.65 18.71 -20.49
N GLU A 130 35.41 19.13 -21.52
CA GLU A 130 35.21 18.69 -22.92
C GLU A 130 35.60 17.21 -23.13
N ILE A 131 36.61 16.72 -22.44
CA ILE A 131 37.11 15.35 -22.61
C ILE A 131 36.36 14.45 -21.60
N PRO A 132 35.58 13.49 -22.09
CA PRO A 132 34.81 12.62 -21.18
C PRO A 132 35.75 11.71 -20.39
N PRO A 133 35.59 11.63 -19.05
CA PRO A 133 36.28 10.66 -18.21
C PRO A 133 35.92 9.23 -18.59
N VAL A 134 36.78 8.28 -18.23
CA VAL A 134 36.49 6.84 -18.32
C VAL A 134 36.21 6.30 -16.94
N ILE A 135 35.14 5.54 -16.81
CA ILE A 135 34.82 4.80 -15.60
C ILE A 135 35.15 3.32 -15.79
N GLN A 136 35.87 2.74 -14.84
CA GLN A 136 36.16 1.31 -14.75
C GLN A 136 35.66 0.78 -13.41
N VAL A 137 34.98 -0.37 -13.43
CA VAL A 137 34.50 -1.08 -12.24
C VAL A 137 35.10 -2.47 -12.22
N ASP A 138 35.88 -2.73 -11.18
CA ASP A 138 36.49 -4.02 -10.92
C ASP A 138 35.90 -4.63 -9.66
N VAL A 139 35.65 -5.94 -9.63
CA VAL A 139 35.22 -6.68 -8.45
C VAL A 139 36.29 -7.71 -8.11
N THR A 140 36.94 -7.51 -6.99
CA THR A 140 37.89 -8.50 -6.43
C THR A 140 37.11 -9.42 -5.48
N ARG A 141 37.21 -10.73 -5.72
CA ARG A 141 36.49 -11.79 -5.02
C ARG A 141 37.32 -12.33 -3.84
N PRO A 142 36.69 -13.07 -2.91
CA PRO A 142 37.40 -13.73 -1.79
C PRO A 142 38.48 -14.73 -2.22
N ASP A 143 38.36 -15.34 -3.41
CA ASP A 143 39.33 -16.27 -4.01
C ASP A 143 40.55 -15.56 -4.63
N GLY A 144 40.63 -14.23 -4.49
CA GLY A 144 41.72 -13.41 -5.04
C GLY A 144 41.61 -13.09 -6.55
N LYS A 145 40.56 -13.58 -7.22
CA LYS A 145 40.31 -13.21 -8.62
C LYS A 145 39.68 -11.85 -8.72
N SER A 146 40.04 -11.07 -9.74
CA SER A 146 39.45 -9.77 -10.03
C SER A 146 38.82 -9.78 -11.41
N PHE A 147 37.56 -9.38 -11.46
CA PHE A 147 36.76 -9.27 -12.68
C PHE A 147 36.53 -7.79 -12.99
N MET A 148 37.00 -7.35 -14.15
CA MET A 148 36.59 -6.05 -14.70
C MET A 148 35.20 -6.20 -15.28
N ILE A 149 34.21 -5.66 -14.57
CA ILE A 149 32.79 -5.84 -14.94
C ILE A 149 32.27 -4.70 -15.82
N TYR A 150 32.92 -3.54 -15.78
CA TYR A 150 32.52 -2.38 -16.59
C TYR A 150 33.74 -1.54 -16.95
N ASN A 151 33.81 -1.08 -18.19
CA ASN A 151 34.80 -0.11 -18.64
C ASN A 151 34.23 0.67 -19.84
N SER A 152 33.95 1.95 -19.67
CA SER A 152 33.37 2.77 -20.72
C SER A 152 33.71 4.27 -20.53
N PRO A 153 33.93 5.02 -21.59
CA PRO A 153 33.97 6.47 -21.53
C PRO A 153 32.57 7.02 -21.25
N LEU A 154 32.51 8.10 -20.52
CA LEU A 154 31.25 8.83 -20.30
C LEU A 154 30.81 9.52 -21.60
N PRO A 155 29.54 9.92 -21.73
CA PRO A 155 29.09 10.71 -22.89
C PRO A 155 29.87 12.02 -23.03
N SER A 156 30.13 12.45 -24.25
CA SER A 156 30.72 13.76 -24.47
C SER A 156 29.85 14.84 -23.83
N GLY A 157 30.46 15.77 -23.11
CA GLY A 157 29.74 16.89 -22.50
C GLY A 157 28.95 17.65 -23.56
N ALA A 158 27.77 18.15 -23.22
CA ALA A 158 27.03 19.02 -24.11
C ALA A 158 27.92 20.23 -24.46
N GLN A 159 28.05 20.53 -25.75
CA GLN A 159 28.75 21.75 -26.21
C GLN A 159 27.97 22.96 -25.69
N SER A 160 28.26 23.41 -24.47
CA SER A 160 27.78 24.70 -24.01
C SER A 160 28.62 25.76 -24.70
N GLU A 161 28.00 26.83 -25.24
CA GLU A 161 28.69 27.98 -25.84
C GLU A 161 29.69 28.61 -24.85
N ASP A 162 29.60 28.30 -23.58
CA ASP A 162 30.50 28.78 -22.53
C ASP A 162 31.46 27.63 -22.13
N ARG A 163 32.65 27.66 -22.74
CA ARG A 163 33.76 26.70 -22.53
C ARG A 163 34.24 26.58 -21.08
N SER A 164 33.72 27.38 -20.17
CA SER A 164 34.08 27.37 -18.74
C SER A 164 33.13 26.55 -17.86
N SER A 165 32.01 26.05 -18.40
CA SER A 165 31.02 25.33 -17.62
C SER A 165 31.27 23.80 -17.64
N LEU A 166 31.60 23.24 -16.47
CA LEU A 166 31.65 21.79 -16.28
C LEU A 166 30.24 21.19 -16.45
N THR A 167 30.13 20.11 -17.21
CA THR A 167 28.90 19.34 -17.37
C THR A 167 28.75 18.41 -16.18
N GLU A 168 27.61 18.45 -15.48
CA GLU A 168 27.26 17.48 -14.47
C GLU A 168 26.54 16.30 -15.13
N TYR A 169 27.06 15.10 -14.93
CA TYR A 169 26.51 13.86 -15.46
C TYR A 169 26.37 12.83 -14.36
N CYS A 170 25.13 12.44 -14.10
CA CYS A 170 24.80 11.39 -13.14
C CYS A 170 24.18 10.21 -13.88
N SER A 171 24.63 9.00 -13.60
CA SER A 171 24.12 7.79 -14.23
C SER A 171 24.29 6.58 -13.32
N ARG A 172 23.71 5.47 -13.72
CA ARG A 172 23.71 4.21 -13.00
C ARG A 172 24.11 3.06 -13.91
N ILE A 173 24.92 2.16 -13.40
CA ILE A 173 25.29 0.90 -14.03
C ILE A 173 24.52 -0.20 -13.30
N PHE A 174 23.63 -0.89 -14.00
CA PHE A 174 22.85 -1.98 -13.44
C PHE A 174 23.55 -3.31 -13.70
N SER A 175 23.47 -4.24 -12.77
CA SER A 175 24.02 -5.61 -12.95
C SER A 175 23.49 -6.31 -14.21
N THR A 176 22.34 -5.88 -14.73
CA THR A 176 21.71 -6.43 -15.94
C THR A 176 22.14 -5.74 -17.25
N ASP A 177 23.03 -4.75 -17.19
CA ASP A 177 23.50 -4.07 -18.38
C ASP A 177 24.31 -5.01 -19.29
N ASP A 178 24.10 -4.91 -20.60
CA ASP A 178 24.74 -5.76 -21.60
C ASP A 178 26.26 -5.69 -21.52
N SER A 179 26.81 -4.51 -21.25
CA SER A 179 28.25 -4.30 -21.09
C SER A 179 28.86 -5.15 -19.94
N ILE A 180 28.12 -5.34 -18.85
CA ILE A 180 28.58 -6.20 -17.75
C ILE A 180 28.59 -7.65 -18.18
N ARG A 181 27.56 -8.09 -18.88
CA ARG A 181 27.46 -9.45 -19.40
C ARG A 181 28.60 -9.76 -20.39
N ASP A 182 28.87 -8.83 -21.33
CA ASP A 182 29.90 -8.98 -22.33
C ASP A 182 31.31 -9.01 -21.69
N ASN A 183 31.57 -8.18 -20.69
CA ASN A 183 32.84 -8.22 -19.95
C ASN A 183 32.98 -9.52 -19.13
N LEU A 184 31.92 -10.01 -18.48
CA LEU A 184 31.96 -11.27 -17.72
C LEU A 184 32.17 -12.48 -18.62
N GLN A 185 31.78 -12.42 -19.90
CA GLN A 185 32.06 -13.50 -20.88
C GLN A 185 33.54 -13.78 -21.03
N LEU A 186 34.43 -12.81 -20.82
CA LEU A 186 35.88 -12.97 -20.86
C LEU A 186 36.41 -13.89 -19.76
N TYR A 187 35.67 -14.08 -18.68
CA TYR A 187 36.04 -14.85 -17.49
C TYR A 187 35.34 -16.21 -17.41
N THR A 188 34.48 -16.57 -18.35
CA THR A 188 33.73 -17.84 -18.34
C THR A 188 34.66 -19.07 -18.30
N ASN A 189 35.83 -18.98 -18.92
CA ASN A 189 36.84 -20.07 -18.94
C ASN A 189 37.45 -20.33 -17.53
N LEU A 190 37.23 -19.48 -16.55
CA LEU A 190 37.69 -19.71 -15.18
C LEU A 190 36.75 -20.63 -14.39
N PHE A 191 35.56 -20.87 -14.91
CA PHE A 191 34.55 -21.72 -14.27
C PHE A 191 34.59 -23.12 -14.84
N ASP A 192 34.49 -24.11 -13.97
CA ASP A 192 34.41 -25.54 -14.37
C ASP A 192 33.00 -25.91 -14.89
N TYR A 193 32.07 -24.94 -14.89
CA TYR A 193 30.72 -25.05 -15.41
C TYR A 193 30.35 -23.83 -16.30
N SER A 194 29.23 -23.87 -16.98
CA SER A 194 28.74 -22.74 -17.78
C SER A 194 27.94 -21.78 -16.90
N PRO A 195 28.50 -20.62 -16.48
CA PRO A 195 27.78 -19.67 -15.67
C PRO A 195 26.65 -19.00 -16.46
N ASP A 196 25.53 -18.74 -15.78
CA ASP A 196 24.40 -18.01 -16.37
C ASP A 196 24.69 -16.49 -16.42
N LEU A 197 25.17 -16.02 -17.56
CA LEU A 197 25.48 -14.61 -17.78
C LEU A 197 24.24 -13.71 -17.84
N SER A 198 23.02 -14.27 -17.89
CA SER A 198 21.79 -13.47 -17.77
C SER A 198 21.58 -12.92 -16.34
N LEU A 199 22.29 -13.51 -15.38
CA LEU A 199 22.29 -13.13 -13.97
C LEU A 199 23.74 -12.83 -13.50
N PRO A 200 24.35 -11.70 -13.90
CA PRO A 200 25.74 -11.35 -13.61
C PRO A 200 26.12 -11.43 -12.12
N GLN A 201 25.19 -11.05 -11.23
CA GLN A 201 25.40 -11.20 -9.79
C GLN A 201 25.61 -12.65 -9.36
N LYS A 202 24.97 -13.62 -9.99
CA LYS A 202 25.23 -15.04 -9.73
C LYS A 202 26.67 -15.40 -10.12
N THR A 203 27.10 -15.03 -11.32
CA THR A 203 28.45 -15.30 -11.81
C THR A 203 29.53 -14.70 -10.89
N ILE A 204 29.34 -13.46 -10.44
CA ILE A 204 30.31 -12.76 -9.58
C ILE A 204 30.39 -13.41 -8.20
N PHE A 205 29.26 -13.85 -7.65
CA PHE A 205 29.16 -14.38 -6.28
C PHE A 205 29.16 -15.92 -6.20
N SER A 206 29.41 -16.65 -7.31
CA SER A 206 29.57 -18.11 -7.32
C SER A 206 31.00 -18.56 -7.12
N GLN A 207 31.23 -19.77 -6.62
CA GLN A 207 32.50 -20.48 -6.67
C GLN A 207 32.87 -20.81 -8.13
N LEU A 208 34.14 -21.09 -8.40
CA LEU A 208 34.59 -21.36 -9.76
C LEU A 208 34.37 -22.86 -10.17
N ASP A 209 34.36 -23.75 -9.20
CA ASP A 209 34.19 -25.20 -9.34
C ASP A 209 32.73 -25.63 -9.33
N GLU A 210 31.88 -24.98 -8.58
CA GLU A 210 30.46 -25.31 -8.44
C GLU A 210 29.57 -24.07 -8.43
N GLU A 211 28.32 -24.20 -8.89
CA GLU A 211 27.31 -23.12 -8.82
C GLU A 211 26.78 -22.93 -7.38
N VAL A 212 27.69 -22.70 -6.45
CA VAL A 212 27.42 -22.43 -5.03
C VAL A 212 27.92 -21.03 -4.67
N VAL A 213 27.30 -20.40 -3.68
CA VAL A 213 27.68 -19.06 -3.23
C VAL A 213 29.09 -19.07 -2.68
N LEU A 214 29.91 -18.14 -3.13
CA LEU A 214 31.23 -17.86 -2.57
C LEU A 214 31.09 -16.80 -1.47
N THR A 215 31.29 -17.23 -0.23
CA THR A 215 31.28 -16.34 0.94
C THR A 215 32.63 -15.71 1.19
N GLY A 216 32.66 -14.52 1.78
CA GLY A 216 33.90 -13.84 2.15
C GLY A 216 33.90 -12.35 1.83
N LYS A 217 35.09 -11.77 1.75
CA LYS A 217 35.27 -10.35 1.51
C LYS A 217 35.36 -10.05 0.03
N TYR A 218 34.41 -9.28 -0.45
CA TYR A 218 34.41 -8.71 -1.78
C TYR A 218 34.91 -7.27 -1.72
N GLN A 219 35.57 -6.83 -2.79
CA GLN A 219 35.98 -5.45 -2.93
C GLN A 219 35.54 -4.93 -4.30
N PHE A 220 34.68 -3.92 -4.30
CA PHE A 220 34.31 -3.16 -5.50
C PHE A 220 35.28 -1.98 -5.61
N ASN A 221 36.01 -1.93 -6.70
CA ASN A 221 36.92 -0.83 -7.01
C ASN A 221 36.39 -0.06 -8.21
N ILE A 222 36.00 1.20 -7.97
CA ILE A 222 35.51 2.10 -9.01
C ILE A 222 36.58 3.12 -9.28
N THR A 223 37.16 3.06 -10.48
CA THR A 223 38.27 3.94 -10.90
C THR A 223 37.77 4.89 -12.00
N TYR A 224 38.01 6.17 -11.77
CA TYR A 224 37.72 7.24 -12.72
C TYR A 224 39.07 7.77 -13.27
N TYR A 225 39.21 7.71 -14.60
CA TYR A 225 40.31 8.31 -15.32
C TYR A 225 39.90 9.71 -15.74
N LEU A 226 40.51 10.72 -15.12
CA LEU A 226 40.18 12.13 -15.30
C LEU A 226 41.17 12.78 -16.26
N PHE A 227 40.67 13.45 -17.26
CA PHE A 227 41.54 14.04 -18.29
C PHE A 227 41.74 15.55 -18.12
N ASP A 228 40.92 16.19 -17.27
CA ASP A 228 41.07 17.60 -16.91
C ASP A 228 41.27 17.74 -15.38
N THR A 229 42.06 18.73 -14.97
CA THR A 229 42.27 19.03 -13.55
C THR A 229 41.02 19.59 -12.84
N ALA A 230 40.06 20.05 -13.62
CA ALA A 230 38.77 20.52 -13.13
C ALA A 230 37.75 19.41 -12.93
N ASP A 231 38.01 18.20 -13.49
CA ASP A 231 37.09 17.05 -13.34
C ASP A 231 36.98 16.61 -11.89
N ARG A 232 35.76 16.34 -11.44
CA ARG A 232 35.49 15.94 -10.05
C ARG A 232 34.42 14.85 -9.99
N VAL A 233 34.63 13.91 -9.09
CA VAL A 233 33.66 12.93 -8.72
C VAL A 233 32.81 13.51 -7.56
N GLU A 234 31.53 13.79 -7.84
CA GLU A 234 30.62 14.37 -6.84
C GLU A 234 30.00 13.29 -5.94
N ASN A 235 29.64 12.17 -6.55
CA ASN A 235 29.08 11.04 -5.82
C ASN A 235 29.47 9.72 -6.48
N THR A 236 29.67 8.69 -5.65
CA THR A 236 29.73 7.30 -6.08
C THR A 236 29.26 6.40 -4.96
N LYS A 237 28.41 5.44 -5.28
CA LYS A 237 27.90 4.45 -4.31
C LYS A 237 27.70 3.09 -4.99
N VAL A 238 27.86 2.04 -4.20
CA VAL A 238 27.57 0.67 -4.58
C VAL A 238 26.35 0.22 -3.79
N ILE A 239 25.33 -0.25 -4.49
CA ILE A 239 24.12 -0.78 -3.91
C ILE A 239 24.09 -2.26 -4.20
N LEU A 240 23.98 -3.09 -3.16
CA LEU A 240 23.78 -4.52 -3.29
C LEU A 240 22.33 -4.84 -2.94
N GLY A 241 21.57 -5.32 -3.90
CA GLY A 241 20.18 -5.71 -3.71
C GLY A 241 20.07 -6.95 -2.83
N GLY A 242 19.47 -6.77 -1.65
CA GLY A 242 19.21 -7.87 -0.72
C GLY A 242 17.98 -8.69 -1.08
N LYS A 243 17.89 -9.90 -0.54
CA LYS A 243 16.67 -10.73 -0.57
C LYS A 243 15.73 -10.44 0.60
N VAL A 244 16.19 -9.69 1.58
CA VAL A 244 15.37 -9.22 2.69
C VAL A 244 15.52 -7.71 2.87
N TYR A 245 14.39 -7.06 3.21
CA TYR A 245 14.34 -5.61 3.43
C TYR A 245 13.16 -5.19 4.30
N GLY A 246 13.37 -4.25 5.21
CA GLY A 246 12.34 -3.56 5.95
C GLY A 246 11.37 -4.44 6.72
N LEU A 247 10.22 -3.86 7.09
CA LEU A 247 9.20 -4.54 7.89
C LEU A 247 8.31 -5.47 7.06
N MET A 248 7.95 -5.07 5.84
CA MET A 248 7.00 -5.80 4.97
C MET A 248 7.61 -6.22 3.63
N GLY A 249 8.93 -6.02 3.44
CA GLY A 249 9.58 -6.33 2.18
C GLY A 249 9.29 -5.32 1.07
N THR A 250 9.68 -5.67 -0.16
CA THR A 250 9.49 -4.85 -1.35
C THR A 250 8.78 -5.61 -2.46
N ASP A 251 8.27 -4.86 -3.44
CA ASP A 251 7.67 -5.39 -4.66
C ASP A 251 8.65 -5.43 -5.86
N ASP A 252 8.14 -5.75 -7.05
CA ASP A 252 8.92 -5.77 -8.29
C ASP A 252 9.35 -4.38 -8.78
N LEU A 253 8.68 -3.32 -8.32
CA LEU A 253 9.04 -1.93 -8.57
C LEU A 253 9.94 -1.36 -7.46
N ARG A 254 10.45 -2.24 -6.57
CA ARG A 254 11.34 -1.90 -5.45
C ARG A 254 10.68 -1.08 -4.33
N ARG A 255 9.35 -0.87 -4.40
CA ARG A 255 8.62 -0.06 -3.41
C ARG A 255 8.58 -0.77 -2.06
N ASP A 256 8.84 -0.02 -0.98
CA ASP A 256 8.67 -0.54 0.39
C ASP A 256 7.16 -0.76 0.67
N LEU A 257 6.77 -2.02 0.75
CA LEU A 257 5.37 -2.38 0.98
C LEU A 257 4.81 -1.90 2.31
N SER A 258 5.66 -1.66 3.31
CA SER A 258 5.21 -1.14 4.60
C SER A 258 4.57 0.24 4.45
N ILE A 259 5.12 1.10 3.60
CA ILE A 259 4.60 2.44 3.31
C ILE A 259 3.20 2.34 2.70
N GLY A 260 3.03 1.50 1.66
CA GLY A 260 1.73 1.32 1.03
C GLY A 260 0.67 0.69 1.95
N ILE A 261 1.06 -0.23 2.83
CA ILE A 261 0.16 -0.84 3.81
C ILE A 261 -0.28 0.16 4.87
N PHE A 262 0.64 0.98 5.39
CA PHE A 262 0.31 2.02 6.36
C PHE A 262 -0.59 3.11 5.74
N TRP A 263 -0.27 3.60 4.55
CA TRP A 263 -1.09 4.60 3.84
C TRP A 263 -2.42 4.06 3.34
N GLY A 264 -2.54 2.75 3.10
CA GLY A 264 -3.82 2.13 2.78
C GLY A 264 -4.87 2.23 3.90
N ALA A 265 -4.44 2.34 5.18
CA ALA A 265 -5.36 2.44 6.30
C ALA A 265 -6.20 3.74 6.31
N PRO A 266 -5.61 4.97 6.26
CA PRO A 266 -6.40 6.20 6.16
C PRO A 266 -7.29 6.23 4.93
N VAL A 267 -6.84 5.71 3.79
CA VAL A 267 -7.63 5.67 2.55
C VAL A 267 -8.85 4.76 2.72
N ALA A 268 -8.66 3.54 3.20
CA ALA A 268 -9.75 2.59 3.41
C ALA A 268 -10.78 3.10 4.44
N LEU A 269 -10.32 3.69 5.55
CA LEU A 269 -11.20 4.28 6.55
C LEU A 269 -11.94 5.50 6.00
N PHE A 270 -11.29 6.35 5.22
CA PHE A 270 -11.93 7.50 4.56
C PHE A 270 -13.06 7.05 3.64
N VAL A 271 -12.80 6.13 2.71
CA VAL A 271 -13.81 5.63 1.78
C VAL A 271 -14.93 4.92 2.53
N GLY A 272 -14.55 3.98 3.41
CA GLY A 272 -15.52 3.16 4.16
C GLY A 272 -16.46 3.99 5.01
N LEU A 273 -15.93 4.90 5.84
CA LEU A 273 -16.73 5.73 6.73
C LEU A 273 -17.55 6.77 5.95
N THR A 274 -16.94 7.47 4.98
CA THR A 274 -17.64 8.53 4.23
C THR A 274 -18.77 7.94 3.39
N ALA A 275 -18.53 6.83 2.68
CA ALA A 275 -19.55 6.18 1.89
C ALA A 275 -20.69 5.62 2.77
N ALA A 276 -20.35 4.92 3.87
CA ALA A 276 -21.34 4.33 4.76
C ALA A 276 -22.19 5.40 5.48
N ILE A 277 -21.56 6.40 6.10
CA ILE A 277 -22.27 7.46 6.82
C ILE A 277 -23.20 8.22 5.85
N SER A 278 -22.70 8.61 4.68
CA SER A 278 -23.48 9.39 3.72
C SER A 278 -24.63 8.57 3.13
N SER A 279 -24.36 7.34 2.63
CA SER A 279 -25.39 6.51 2.00
C SER A 279 -26.46 6.10 2.99
N VAL A 280 -26.10 5.67 4.20
CA VAL A 280 -27.07 5.27 5.24
C VAL A 280 -27.89 6.48 5.70
N THR A 281 -27.28 7.63 5.90
CA THR A 281 -28.01 8.85 6.31
C THR A 281 -29.00 9.28 5.23
N ILE A 282 -28.58 9.34 3.96
CA ILE A 282 -29.47 9.68 2.83
C ILE A 282 -30.61 8.68 2.75
N GLY A 283 -30.32 7.36 2.76
CA GLY A 283 -31.33 6.32 2.67
C GLY A 283 -32.30 6.34 3.82
N MET A 284 -31.81 6.56 5.05
CA MET A 284 -32.63 6.68 6.26
C MET A 284 -33.59 7.85 6.16
N LEU A 285 -33.11 9.04 5.81
CA LEU A 285 -33.95 10.24 5.66
C LEU A 285 -34.96 10.09 4.50
N TYR A 286 -34.52 9.53 3.40
CA TYR A 286 -35.37 9.28 2.22
C TYR A 286 -36.52 8.32 2.56
N GLY A 287 -36.21 7.16 3.14
CA GLY A 287 -37.22 6.17 3.53
C GLY A 287 -38.15 6.69 4.64
N LEU A 288 -37.60 7.44 5.61
CA LEU A 288 -38.38 8.06 6.69
C LEU A 288 -39.42 9.05 6.11
N LEU A 289 -39.02 9.92 5.20
CA LEU A 289 -39.92 10.89 4.56
C LEU A 289 -41.00 10.18 3.73
N ALA A 290 -40.65 9.16 2.96
CA ALA A 290 -41.58 8.37 2.18
C ALA A 290 -42.61 7.69 3.07
N GLY A 291 -42.19 6.95 4.10
CA GLY A 291 -43.07 6.21 5.01
C GLY A 291 -43.96 7.12 5.85
N TYR A 292 -43.44 8.26 6.34
CA TYR A 292 -44.24 9.20 7.14
C TYR A 292 -45.35 9.87 6.32
N LYS A 293 -45.02 10.45 5.15
CA LYS A 293 -46.03 11.11 4.32
C LYS A 293 -47.03 10.14 3.70
N GLY A 294 -46.58 9.00 3.22
CA GLY A 294 -47.45 8.00 2.62
C GLY A 294 -48.11 8.44 1.29
N GLY A 295 -49.12 7.68 0.83
CA GLY A 295 -49.91 7.97 -0.36
C GLY A 295 -49.05 8.06 -1.66
N ARG A 296 -49.46 8.93 -2.59
CA ARG A 296 -48.80 9.12 -3.89
C ARG A 296 -47.34 9.59 -3.77
N PHE A 297 -47.03 10.31 -2.69
CA PHE A 297 -45.65 10.80 -2.43
C PHE A 297 -44.71 9.61 -2.12
N ASP A 298 -45.13 8.72 -1.26
CA ASP A 298 -44.44 7.47 -0.96
C ASP A 298 -44.24 6.62 -2.21
N GLU A 299 -45.33 6.45 -3.03
CA GLU A 299 -45.28 5.68 -4.26
C GLU A 299 -44.26 6.27 -5.25
N ALA A 300 -44.25 7.58 -5.44
CA ALA A 300 -43.29 8.27 -6.33
C ALA A 300 -41.83 8.08 -5.87
N LEU A 301 -41.56 8.27 -4.57
CA LEU A 301 -40.22 8.08 -4.02
C LEU A 301 -39.78 6.60 -4.15
N MET A 302 -40.65 5.65 -3.86
CA MET A 302 -40.32 4.25 -4.00
C MET A 302 -40.09 3.82 -5.45
N ARG A 303 -40.75 4.41 -6.42
CA ARG A 303 -40.44 4.18 -7.85
C ARG A 303 -39.03 4.61 -8.22
N VAL A 304 -38.57 5.77 -7.71
CA VAL A 304 -37.19 6.20 -7.92
C VAL A 304 -36.22 5.23 -7.23
N ASN A 305 -36.53 4.83 -5.99
CA ASN A 305 -35.71 3.85 -5.27
C ASN A 305 -35.64 2.50 -6.00
N ASP A 306 -36.75 2.03 -6.58
CA ASP A 306 -36.81 0.78 -7.34
C ASP A 306 -35.96 0.85 -8.61
N LEU A 307 -35.92 2.01 -9.30
CA LEU A 307 -35.01 2.22 -10.41
C LEU A 307 -33.55 2.10 -9.98
N VAL A 308 -33.16 2.76 -8.90
CA VAL A 308 -31.77 2.72 -8.41
C VAL A 308 -31.36 1.28 -8.03
N ILE A 309 -32.21 0.54 -7.32
CA ILE A 309 -31.92 -0.86 -6.93
C ILE A 309 -31.84 -1.80 -8.15
N SER A 310 -32.60 -1.53 -9.19
CA SER A 310 -32.59 -2.39 -10.38
C SER A 310 -31.30 -2.26 -11.21
N LEU A 311 -30.53 -1.20 -10.99
CA LEU A 311 -29.25 -1.01 -11.66
C LEU A 311 -28.19 -1.94 -11.06
N PRO A 312 -27.42 -2.67 -11.89
CA PRO A 312 -26.31 -3.48 -11.41
C PRO A 312 -25.15 -2.56 -10.95
N THR A 313 -25.17 -2.18 -9.68
CA THR A 313 -24.28 -1.14 -9.08
C THR A 313 -22.83 -1.32 -9.48
N PHE A 314 -22.28 -2.54 -9.37
CA PHE A 314 -20.89 -2.79 -9.69
C PHE A 314 -20.56 -2.51 -11.16
N VAL A 315 -21.44 -2.89 -12.10
CA VAL A 315 -21.23 -2.61 -13.54
C VAL A 315 -21.22 -1.10 -13.80
N PHE A 316 -22.14 -0.36 -13.15
CA PHE A 316 -22.16 1.10 -13.26
C PHE A 316 -20.90 1.75 -12.67
N LEU A 317 -20.40 1.26 -11.53
CA LEU A 317 -19.13 1.74 -10.95
C LEU A 317 -17.96 1.55 -11.92
N VAL A 318 -17.88 0.38 -12.58
CA VAL A 318 -16.85 0.10 -13.60
C VAL A 318 -16.98 1.07 -14.78
N ILE A 319 -18.18 1.23 -15.35
CA ILE A 319 -18.40 2.12 -16.50
C ILE A 319 -18.05 3.57 -16.14
N LEU A 320 -18.48 4.05 -14.98
CA LEU A 320 -18.22 5.42 -14.54
C LEU A 320 -16.72 5.67 -14.29
N SER A 321 -16.02 4.71 -13.69
CA SER A 321 -14.55 4.81 -13.49
C SER A 321 -13.80 4.90 -14.82
N ILE A 322 -14.25 4.17 -15.85
CA ILE A 322 -13.61 4.20 -17.19
C ILE A 322 -13.94 5.51 -17.93
N THR A 323 -15.19 6.02 -17.80
CA THR A 323 -15.65 7.15 -18.61
C THR A 323 -15.31 8.51 -18.01
N ILE A 324 -15.37 8.65 -16.69
CA ILE A 324 -15.15 9.93 -15.97
C ILE A 324 -13.72 10.00 -15.42
N GLY A 325 -13.10 8.85 -15.19
CA GLY A 325 -11.78 8.73 -14.59
C GLY A 325 -11.83 8.08 -13.21
N SER A 326 -10.66 7.62 -12.78
CA SER A 326 -10.45 6.91 -11.50
C SER A 326 -9.88 7.88 -10.47
N SER A 327 -10.71 8.30 -9.52
CA SER A 327 -10.30 9.08 -8.36
C SER A 327 -10.98 8.53 -7.12
N ILE A 328 -10.28 8.51 -6.00
CA ILE A 328 -10.81 8.03 -4.71
C ILE A 328 -12.08 8.79 -4.31
N TYR A 329 -12.16 10.08 -4.62
CA TYR A 329 -13.34 10.92 -4.36
C TYR A 329 -14.52 10.53 -5.22
N LEU A 330 -14.29 10.25 -6.51
CA LEU A 330 -15.35 9.80 -7.45
C LEU A 330 -15.86 8.42 -7.07
N ILE A 331 -14.97 7.49 -6.74
CA ILE A 331 -15.35 6.15 -6.27
C ILE A 331 -16.22 6.26 -5.02
N THR A 332 -15.81 7.07 -4.05
CA THR A 332 -16.59 7.31 -2.82
C THR A 332 -17.95 7.92 -3.13
N LEU A 333 -18.01 8.92 -4.01
CA LEU A 333 -19.26 9.54 -4.44
C LEU A 333 -20.21 8.53 -5.10
N PHE A 334 -19.70 7.67 -5.98
CA PHE A 334 -20.50 6.64 -6.63
C PHE A 334 -21.03 5.61 -5.63
N LEU A 335 -20.22 5.21 -4.64
CA LEU A 335 -20.69 4.35 -3.57
C LEU A 335 -21.82 4.99 -2.76
N VAL A 336 -21.78 6.29 -2.55
CA VAL A 336 -22.88 7.04 -1.91
C VAL A 336 -24.13 7.04 -2.78
N ILE A 337 -23.99 7.35 -4.07
CA ILE A 337 -25.12 7.48 -5.02
C ILE A 337 -25.91 6.16 -5.15
N PHE A 338 -25.24 5.02 -5.10
CA PHE A 338 -25.89 3.72 -5.26
C PHE A 338 -26.17 3.01 -3.92
N GLY A 339 -25.45 3.34 -2.85
CA GLY A 339 -25.50 2.62 -1.58
C GLY A 339 -26.73 2.92 -0.69
N TRP A 340 -27.45 4.02 -0.91
CA TRP A 340 -28.54 4.47 -0.03
C TRP A 340 -29.86 3.69 -0.21
N SER A 341 -30.06 3.07 -1.37
CA SER A 341 -31.37 2.57 -1.78
C SER A 341 -31.90 1.39 -0.93
N GLY A 342 -31.01 0.50 -0.49
CA GLY A 342 -31.39 -0.63 0.36
C GLY A 342 -31.92 -0.19 1.71
N ILE A 343 -31.20 0.73 2.39
CA ILE A 343 -31.58 1.24 3.70
C ILE A 343 -32.87 2.09 3.64
N ALA A 344 -33.12 2.75 2.52
CA ALA A 344 -34.34 3.52 2.32
C ALA A 344 -35.61 2.66 2.44
N ARG A 345 -35.61 1.44 1.93
CA ARG A 345 -36.74 0.50 2.08
C ARG A 345 -36.96 0.09 3.53
N VAL A 346 -35.89 -0.19 4.26
CA VAL A 346 -35.95 -0.55 5.68
C VAL A 346 -36.49 0.60 6.50
N ALA A 347 -35.93 1.80 6.28
CA ALA A 347 -36.36 3.02 6.98
C ALA A 347 -37.84 3.35 6.73
N ARG A 348 -38.29 3.20 5.47
CA ARG A 348 -39.71 3.36 5.11
C ARG A 348 -40.60 2.40 5.87
N SER A 349 -40.26 1.11 5.92
CA SER A 349 -41.05 0.11 6.61
C SER A 349 -41.20 0.44 8.11
N LEU A 350 -40.12 0.86 8.75
CA LEU A 350 -40.15 1.25 10.15
C LEU A 350 -40.92 2.56 10.38
N ALA A 351 -40.78 3.54 9.50
CA ALA A 351 -41.52 4.79 9.56
C ALA A 351 -43.04 4.56 9.45
N LEU A 352 -43.49 3.64 8.58
CA LEU A 352 -44.88 3.22 8.48
C LEU A 352 -45.41 2.56 9.75
N GLN A 353 -44.60 1.79 10.47
CA GLN A 353 -44.99 1.18 11.74
C GLN A 353 -45.07 2.22 12.87
N ILE A 354 -44.05 3.10 12.96
CA ILE A 354 -43.94 4.07 14.06
C ILE A 354 -44.99 5.18 13.95
N LYS A 355 -45.33 5.62 12.72
CA LYS A 355 -46.33 6.70 12.54
C LYS A 355 -47.71 6.37 13.06
N ASN A 356 -48.07 5.09 13.14
CA ASN A 356 -49.37 4.61 13.63
C ASN A 356 -49.36 4.35 15.15
N LEU A 357 -48.30 4.70 15.85
CA LEU A 357 -48.27 4.56 17.31
C LEU A 357 -49.08 5.68 17.99
N GLN A 358 -49.80 5.34 19.05
CA GLN A 358 -50.76 6.25 19.74
C GLN A 358 -50.14 7.62 20.10
N TYR A 359 -48.91 7.67 20.56
CA TYR A 359 -48.25 8.94 20.94
C TYR A 359 -47.93 9.82 19.73
N VAL A 360 -47.68 9.25 18.55
CA VAL A 360 -47.46 9.99 17.30
C VAL A 360 -48.79 10.56 16.80
N GLU A 361 -49.85 9.76 16.84
CA GLU A 361 -51.21 10.27 16.52
C GLU A 361 -51.66 11.36 17.48
N ALA A 362 -51.44 11.23 18.77
CA ALA A 362 -51.73 12.26 19.76
C ALA A 362 -51.00 13.57 19.46
N SER A 363 -49.69 13.52 19.13
CA SER A 363 -48.90 14.68 18.73
C SER A 363 -49.46 15.36 17.47
N LYS A 364 -49.92 14.56 16.50
CA LYS A 364 -50.53 15.09 15.28
C LYS A 364 -51.88 15.75 15.56
N LEU A 365 -52.70 15.17 16.44
CA LEU A 365 -53.98 15.76 16.85
C LEU A 365 -53.80 17.05 17.64
N MET A 366 -52.69 17.21 18.37
CA MET A 366 -52.33 18.44 19.04
C MET A 366 -51.81 19.52 18.08
N GLY A 367 -51.73 19.28 16.77
CA GLY A 367 -51.31 20.25 15.79
C GLY A 367 -49.80 20.43 15.67
N GLU A 368 -49.01 19.46 16.13
CA GLU A 368 -47.55 19.51 15.99
C GLU A 368 -47.18 19.38 14.50
N ARG A 369 -46.19 20.20 14.05
CA ARG A 369 -45.74 20.19 12.63
C ARG A 369 -45.07 18.86 12.28
N ASP A 370 -45.33 18.36 11.08
CA ASP A 370 -44.78 17.08 10.57
C ASP A 370 -43.27 16.92 10.80
N ILE A 371 -42.51 17.97 10.45
CA ILE A 371 -41.02 17.95 10.62
C ILE A 371 -40.62 17.77 12.09
N LYS A 372 -41.38 18.33 13.02
CA LYS A 372 -41.11 18.23 14.45
C LYS A 372 -41.47 16.81 14.95
N ILE A 373 -42.57 16.23 14.45
CA ILE A 373 -42.95 14.84 14.73
C ILE A 373 -41.84 13.91 14.24
N ILE A 374 -41.36 14.07 13.01
CA ILE A 374 -40.27 13.29 12.42
C ILE A 374 -39.01 13.38 13.28
N LEU A 375 -38.52 14.59 13.56
CA LEU A 375 -37.25 14.79 14.26
C LEU A 375 -37.29 14.41 15.74
N ARG A 376 -38.45 14.61 16.41
CA ARG A 376 -38.56 14.42 17.86
C ARG A 376 -39.09 13.05 18.27
N HIS A 377 -39.95 12.44 17.45
CA HIS A 377 -40.64 11.24 17.83
C HIS A 377 -40.24 10.00 17.01
N ILE A 378 -39.96 10.15 15.70
CA ILE A 378 -39.68 9.01 14.84
C ILE A 378 -38.16 8.79 14.67
N LEU A 379 -37.43 9.81 14.26
CA LEU A 379 -35.98 9.70 14.01
C LEU A 379 -35.18 9.14 15.22
N PRO A 380 -35.44 9.57 16.47
CA PRO A 380 -34.67 9.02 17.61
C PRO A 380 -34.83 7.51 17.81
N GLN A 381 -35.98 6.94 17.40
CA GLN A 381 -36.19 5.50 17.49
C GLN A 381 -35.44 4.72 16.38
N LEU A 382 -35.12 5.38 15.28
CA LEU A 382 -34.36 4.81 14.17
C LEU A 382 -32.85 4.93 14.37
N LEU A 383 -32.37 5.83 15.26
CA LEU A 383 -30.93 6.04 15.48
C LEU A 383 -30.15 4.78 15.80
N PRO A 384 -30.60 3.88 16.68
CA PRO A 384 -29.86 2.65 16.97
C PRO A 384 -29.67 1.77 15.72
N LEU A 385 -30.72 1.64 14.90
CA LEU A 385 -30.63 0.94 13.63
C LEU A 385 -29.72 1.67 12.63
N THR A 386 -29.78 3.01 12.61
CA THR A 386 -28.91 3.82 11.75
C THR A 386 -27.42 3.54 12.05
N PHE A 387 -27.04 3.57 13.34
CA PHE A 387 -25.66 3.28 13.73
C PHE A 387 -25.23 1.85 13.41
N ALA A 388 -26.10 0.87 13.64
CA ALA A 388 -25.82 -0.52 13.25
C ALA A 388 -25.65 -0.64 11.72
N SER A 389 -26.53 0.00 10.95
CA SER A 389 -26.45 0.01 9.48
C SER A 389 -25.19 0.68 8.95
N ILE A 390 -24.76 1.79 9.55
CA ILE A 390 -23.48 2.44 9.20
C ILE A 390 -22.33 1.47 9.43
N ALA A 391 -22.25 0.87 10.62
CA ALA A 391 -21.17 -0.05 10.95
C ALA A 391 -21.14 -1.28 10.00
N LEU A 392 -22.29 -1.79 9.57
CA LEU A 392 -22.37 -2.91 8.63
C LEU A 392 -22.13 -2.50 7.16
N ALA A 393 -22.32 -1.23 6.81
CA ALA A 393 -22.07 -0.71 5.46
C ALA A 393 -20.58 -0.41 5.19
N VAL A 394 -19.80 -0.09 6.23
CA VAL A 394 -18.35 0.22 6.08
C VAL A 394 -17.58 -0.93 5.41
N PRO A 395 -17.69 -2.19 5.85
CA PRO A 395 -17.02 -3.32 5.19
C PRO A 395 -17.33 -3.43 3.71
N ALA A 396 -18.60 -3.24 3.35
CA ALA A 396 -19.03 -3.32 1.95
C ALA A 396 -18.40 -2.21 1.09
N ALA A 397 -18.29 -0.99 1.63
CA ALA A 397 -17.66 0.12 0.94
C ALA A 397 -16.15 -0.08 0.77
N ILE A 398 -15.44 -0.53 1.82
CA ILE A 398 -14.00 -0.85 1.77
C ILE A 398 -13.74 -1.96 0.74
N LEU A 399 -14.54 -3.02 0.76
CA LEU A 399 -14.38 -4.14 -0.17
C LEU A 399 -14.69 -3.72 -1.62
N ALA A 400 -15.67 -2.85 -1.84
CA ALA A 400 -16.01 -2.34 -3.16
C ALA A 400 -14.86 -1.48 -3.74
N GLU A 401 -14.27 -0.58 -2.94
CA GLU A 401 -13.08 0.18 -3.32
C GLU A 401 -11.91 -0.76 -3.65
N ALA A 402 -11.58 -1.68 -2.73
CA ALA A 402 -10.49 -2.62 -2.91
C ALA A 402 -10.68 -3.49 -4.18
N THR A 403 -11.91 -3.88 -4.50
CA THR A 403 -12.22 -4.64 -5.71
C THR A 403 -12.02 -3.80 -6.98
N LEU A 404 -12.48 -2.53 -7.00
CA LEU A 404 -12.25 -1.62 -8.12
C LEU A 404 -10.76 -1.35 -8.32
N SER A 405 -10.03 -1.10 -7.26
CA SER A 405 -8.57 -0.92 -7.28
C SER A 405 -7.84 -2.17 -7.74
N PHE A 406 -8.29 -3.37 -7.32
CA PHE A 406 -7.74 -4.65 -7.74
C PHE A 406 -7.87 -4.92 -9.24
N ILE A 407 -8.99 -4.55 -9.86
CA ILE A 407 -9.19 -4.69 -11.31
C ILE A 407 -8.57 -3.53 -12.12
N GLY A 408 -7.91 -2.58 -11.46
CA GLY A 408 -7.19 -1.47 -12.10
C GLY A 408 -8.02 -0.21 -12.33
N LEU A 409 -9.17 -0.09 -11.68
CA LEU A 409 -10.07 1.05 -11.76
C LEU A 409 -10.03 1.95 -10.51
N GLY A 410 -9.06 1.71 -9.62
CA GLY A 410 -8.76 2.59 -8.48
C GLY A 410 -8.00 3.85 -8.87
N ASP A 411 -7.81 4.74 -7.91
CA ASP A 411 -6.99 5.94 -8.09
C ASP A 411 -5.52 5.54 -8.30
N PRO A 412 -4.92 5.85 -9.46
CA PRO A 412 -3.54 5.47 -9.72
C PRO A 412 -2.52 6.27 -8.90
N SER A 413 -2.89 7.44 -8.38
CA SER A 413 -1.97 8.32 -7.64
C SER A 413 -1.81 7.94 -6.17
N ILE A 414 -2.69 7.08 -5.64
CA ILE A 414 -2.77 6.76 -4.21
C ILE A 414 -2.59 5.26 -4.00
N PRO A 415 -1.61 4.82 -3.16
CA PRO A 415 -1.51 3.42 -2.78
C PRO A 415 -2.73 3.00 -1.94
N THR A 416 -3.46 2.00 -2.40
CA THR A 416 -4.53 1.34 -1.66
C THR A 416 -4.20 -0.14 -1.48
N TRP A 417 -4.81 -0.80 -0.50
CA TRP A 417 -4.61 -2.24 -0.35
C TRP A 417 -5.06 -3.02 -1.58
N GLY A 418 -6.09 -2.53 -2.28
CA GLY A 418 -6.57 -3.11 -3.54
C GLY A 418 -5.56 -2.98 -4.67
N SER A 419 -4.92 -1.80 -4.84
CA SER A 419 -3.90 -1.57 -5.88
C SER A 419 -2.63 -2.41 -5.62
N ILE A 420 -2.21 -2.57 -4.36
CA ILE A 420 -1.08 -3.42 -3.99
C ILE A 420 -1.37 -4.89 -4.37
N LEU A 421 -2.58 -5.39 -4.12
CA LEU A 421 -2.99 -6.74 -4.53
C LEU A 421 -3.06 -6.90 -6.05
N ARG A 422 -3.50 -5.87 -6.79
CA ARG A 422 -3.47 -5.86 -8.25
C ARG A 422 -2.05 -6.03 -8.76
N ASP A 423 -1.12 -5.23 -8.24
CA ASP A 423 0.29 -5.25 -8.67
C ASP A 423 0.91 -6.63 -8.35
N ALA A 424 0.60 -7.21 -7.18
CA ALA A 424 1.00 -8.57 -6.82
C ALA A 424 0.45 -9.63 -7.79
N ASN A 425 -0.82 -9.50 -8.19
CA ASN A 425 -1.44 -10.42 -9.15
C ASN A 425 -0.82 -10.29 -10.54
N THR A 426 -0.60 -9.06 -11.02
CA THR A 426 0.02 -8.79 -12.32
C THR A 426 1.45 -9.33 -12.38
N ALA A 427 2.20 -9.22 -11.29
CA ALA A 427 3.56 -9.76 -11.16
C ALA A 427 3.59 -11.28 -10.90
N SER A 428 2.44 -11.95 -10.86
CA SER A 428 2.34 -13.39 -10.53
C SER A 428 2.99 -13.72 -9.17
N ALA A 429 2.88 -12.83 -8.20
CA ALA A 429 3.54 -12.96 -6.89
C ALA A 429 3.18 -14.27 -6.16
N ALA A 430 1.94 -14.77 -6.32
CA ALA A 430 1.51 -16.04 -5.74
C ALA A 430 2.30 -17.25 -6.30
N ALA A 431 2.47 -17.30 -7.63
CA ALA A 431 3.22 -18.37 -8.27
C ALA A 431 4.72 -18.33 -7.93
N ARG A 432 5.25 -17.14 -7.66
CA ARG A 432 6.64 -16.88 -7.26
C ARG A 432 6.90 -17.05 -5.75
N GLY A 433 5.85 -17.34 -4.95
CA GLY A 433 5.96 -17.49 -3.50
C GLY A 433 6.19 -16.19 -2.73
N LEU A 434 5.89 -15.02 -3.31
CA LEU A 434 6.05 -13.69 -2.68
C LEU A 434 4.84 -13.39 -1.77
N TRP A 435 4.67 -14.22 -0.73
CA TRP A 435 3.52 -14.15 0.19
C TRP A 435 3.40 -12.80 0.93
N TRP A 436 4.52 -12.13 1.20
CA TRP A 436 4.56 -10.84 1.90
C TRP A 436 3.93 -9.70 1.08
N TRP A 437 3.80 -9.87 -0.23
CA TRP A 437 3.12 -8.90 -1.10
C TRP A 437 1.61 -9.09 -1.12
N ILE A 438 1.11 -10.28 -0.77
CA ILE A 438 -0.31 -10.66 -0.87
C ILE A 438 -0.99 -10.69 0.50
N LEU A 439 -0.38 -11.39 1.48
CA LEU A 439 -1.02 -11.62 2.76
C LEU A 439 -1.26 -10.34 3.57
N PRO A 440 -0.29 -9.40 3.72
CA PRO A 440 -0.51 -8.23 4.54
C PRO A 440 -1.67 -7.36 4.06
N PRO A 441 -1.77 -6.92 2.78
CA PRO A 441 -2.91 -6.11 2.34
C PRO A 441 -4.24 -6.87 2.42
N GLY A 442 -4.24 -8.19 2.15
CA GLY A 442 -5.43 -9.03 2.32
C GLY A 442 -5.91 -9.09 3.77
N ILE A 443 -4.98 -9.26 4.73
CA ILE A 443 -5.29 -9.25 6.16
C ILE A 443 -5.83 -7.87 6.59
N MET A 444 -5.28 -6.78 6.07
CA MET A 444 -5.76 -5.43 6.39
C MET A 444 -7.21 -5.22 5.94
N ILE A 445 -7.55 -5.59 4.70
CA ILE A 445 -8.94 -5.54 4.20
C ILE A 445 -9.87 -6.39 5.06
N ALA A 446 -9.47 -7.64 5.35
CA ALA A 446 -10.26 -8.55 6.17
C ALA A 446 -10.44 -8.02 7.61
N SER A 447 -9.38 -7.52 8.23
CA SER A 447 -9.43 -6.99 9.60
C SER A 447 -10.31 -5.74 9.69
N ALA A 448 -10.26 -4.84 8.71
CA ALA A 448 -11.15 -3.69 8.64
C ALA A 448 -12.61 -4.17 8.53
N GLY A 449 -12.90 -5.11 7.63
CA GLY A 449 -14.22 -5.70 7.48
C GLY A 449 -14.75 -6.34 8.77
N VAL A 450 -13.95 -7.20 9.40
CA VAL A 450 -14.31 -7.89 10.65
C VAL A 450 -14.52 -6.91 11.80
N SER A 451 -13.68 -5.88 11.92
CA SER A 451 -13.79 -4.86 12.96
C SER A 451 -15.18 -4.22 12.96
N PHE A 452 -15.58 -3.66 11.83
CA PHE A 452 -16.87 -2.99 11.69
C PHE A 452 -18.05 -3.94 11.74
N ALA A 453 -17.93 -5.17 11.21
CA ALA A 453 -18.97 -6.19 11.32
C ALA A 453 -19.22 -6.59 12.78
N LEU A 454 -18.16 -6.75 13.59
CA LEU A 454 -18.29 -7.04 15.03
C LEU A 454 -18.93 -5.88 15.79
N ILE A 455 -18.57 -4.65 15.49
CA ILE A 455 -19.19 -3.46 16.10
C ILE A 455 -20.67 -3.37 15.71
N GLY A 456 -20.98 -3.54 14.43
CA GLY A 456 -22.35 -3.49 13.93
C GLY A 456 -23.24 -4.57 14.57
N SER A 457 -22.77 -5.81 14.62
CA SER A 457 -23.49 -6.91 15.26
C SER A 457 -23.69 -6.72 16.77
N ALA A 458 -22.72 -6.10 17.45
CA ALA A 458 -22.86 -5.74 18.86
C ALA A 458 -23.94 -4.67 19.08
N ILE A 459 -23.98 -3.64 18.23
CA ILE A 459 -25.04 -2.62 18.27
C ILE A 459 -26.40 -3.25 18.03
N GLU A 460 -26.52 -4.09 17.00
CA GLU A 460 -27.78 -4.77 16.66
C GLU A 460 -28.27 -5.68 17.80
N SER A 461 -27.40 -6.45 18.42
CA SER A 461 -27.75 -7.38 19.54
C SER A 461 -28.28 -6.65 20.78
N VAL A 462 -27.78 -5.45 21.05
CA VAL A 462 -28.20 -4.64 22.19
C VAL A 462 -29.52 -3.89 21.89
N THR A 463 -29.73 -3.51 20.63
CA THR A 463 -30.93 -2.76 20.21
C THR A 463 -32.11 -3.67 19.90
N ASN A 464 -31.89 -4.91 19.48
CA ASN A 464 -32.94 -5.89 19.19
C ASN A 464 -32.76 -7.22 20.00
N PRO A 465 -33.00 -7.22 21.31
CA PRO A 465 -32.73 -8.37 22.17
C PRO A 465 -33.60 -9.60 21.87
N ARG A 466 -34.67 -9.48 21.08
CA ARG A 466 -35.55 -10.57 20.69
C ARG A 466 -35.05 -11.46 19.56
N GLY A 467 -34.08 -10.99 18.77
CA GLY A 467 -33.46 -11.75 17.67
C GLY A 467 -32.31 -12.68 18.12
N GLY A 468 -31.74 -12.48 19.32
CA GLY A 468 -30.56 -13.21 19.82
C GLY A 468 -30.82 -14.36 20.79
N GLY A 469 -32.07 -14.67 21.09
CA GLY A 469 -32.46 -15.51 22.22
C GLY A 469 -32.66 -17.01 21.93
N ASN A 470 -31.82 -17.69 21.13
CA ASN A 470 -31.92 -19.18 21.09
C ASN A 470 -30.64 -19.93 20.63
N GLN A 471 -29.45 -19.43 20.87
CA GLN A 471 -28.22 -20.19 20.52
C GLN A 471 -27.39 -20.67 21.74
N SER A 472 -27.85 -20.54 22.98
CA SER A 472 -27.04 -20.94 24.14
C SER A 472 -27.62 -22.09 24.96
N LYS A 473 -28.36 -23.03 24.38
CA LYS A 473 -28.72 -24.30 25.07
C LYS A 473 -28.76 -25.50 24.11
N VAL A 474 -27.64 -25.81 23.46
CA VAL A 474 -27.39 -27.22 23.08
C VAL A 474 -26.18 -27.66 23.90
N ARG A 475 -26.45 -28.12 25.13
CA ARG A 475 -25.56 -29.03 25.86
C ARG A 475 -25.70 -30.38 25.19
N PHE A 476 -24.67 -30.84 24.54
CA PHE A 476 -24.51 -32.26 24.26
C PHE A 476 -24.30 -32.97 25.60
N THR A 477 -25.23 -33.75 26.00
CA THR A 477 -25.08 -34.83 27.01
C THR A 477 -24.55 -36.05 26.28
#